data_3316354f74d1c64131940e405bd4c406
#
_entry.id   3316354f74d1c64131940e405bd4c406
#
_cell.length_a   1.000
_cell.length_b   1.000
_cell.length_c   1.000
_cell.angle_alpha   90.00
_cell.angle_beta   90.00
_cell.angle_gamma   90.00
#
_symmetry.space_group_name_H-M   'P 1'
#
loop_
_entity.id
_entity.type
_entity.pdbx_description
1 polymer ?
#
loop_
_entity_poly.entity_id
_entity_poly.type
_entity_poly.pdbx_seq_one_letter_code
_entity_poly.pdbx_strand_id
1 'polypeptide(L)'
;MSKYTMIFSRKKCIGCNACVVSCQQNYNMPPENKLNWVTVEESGEFPNLKLDFIPQLCAHCDNPECVDVCPVEDATFKTEEGYVLMNGENCIGCRACVSACPYGARSMNAETNVAVKCSFCANLVENDGHPICATT
;
A
#
# COMPACT_ATOMS: atom_id res chain seq x y z
N MET A 1 -6.02 -11.44 13.43
CA MET A 1 -6.73 -10.15 13.53
C MET A 1 -5.71 -9.02 13.53
N SER A 2 -5.89 -8.03 12.67
CA SER A 2 -4.94 -6.90 12.61
C SER A 2 -5.04 -6.05 13.88
N LYS A 3 -3.89 -5.74 14.48
CA LYS A 3 -3.77 -4.91 15.68
C LYS A 3 -4.03 -3.43 15.41
N TYR A 4 -3.81 -3.00 14.16
CA TYR A 4 -3.92 -1.61 13.74
C TYR A 4 -4.78 -1.46 12.49
N THR A 5 -5.46 -0.33 12.37
CA THR A 5 -6.29 0.03 11.21
C THR A 5 -6.02 1.47 10.81
N MET A 6 -5.94 1.72 9.50
CA MET A 6 -5.85 3.06 8.93
C MET A 6 -7.24 3.58 8.57
N ILE A 7 -7.60 4.75 9.07
CA ILE A 7 -8.87 5.41 8.78
C ILE A 7 -8.61 6.67 7.96
N PHE A 8 -9.28 6.78 6.81
CA PHE A 8 -9.22 7.96 5.94
C PHE A 8 -10.53 8.72 5.94
N SER A 9 -10.44 10.05 6.02
CA SER A 9 -11.61 10.91 5.83
C SER A 9 -11.69 11.40 4.39
N ARG A 10 -12.59 10.84 3.59
CA ARG A 10 -12.86 11.28 2.21
C ARG A 10 -13.22 12.77 2.14
N LYS A 11 -13.95 13.27 3.13
CA LYS A 11 -14.38 14.69 3.19
C LYS A 11 -13.22 15.66 3.41
N LYS A 12 -12.12 15.21 4.01
CA LYS A 12 -10.94 16.04 4.29
C LYS A 12 -9.86 15.90 3.22
N CYS A 13 -9.91 14.86 2.41
CA CYS A 13 -8.95 14.64 1.34
C CYS A 13 -9.19 15.63 0.20
N ILE A 14 -8.15 16.35 -0.20
CA ILE A 14 -8.17 17.32 -1.31
C ILE A 14 -7.41 16.83 -2.55
N GLY A 15 -6.94 15.57 -2.53
CA GLY A 15 -6.23 14.98 -3.67
C GLY A 15 -4.82 15.53 -3.90
N CYS A 16 -4.19 16.14 -2.90
CA CYS A 16 -2.88 16.78 -3.06
C CYS A 16 -1.70 15.81 -3.27
N ASN A 17 -1.90 14.50 -3.06
CA ASN A 17 -0.88 13.45 -3.16
C ASN A 17 0.36 13.62 -2.23
N ALA A 18 0.33 14.51 -1.25
CA ALA A 18 1.43 14.68 -0.31
C ALA A 18 1.78 13.36 0.40
N CYS A 19 0.77 12.60 0.85
CA CYS A 19 0.94 11.28 1.46
C CYS A 19 1.61 10.25 0.52
N VAL A 20 1.39 10.35 -0.79
CA VAL A 20 2.01 9.47 -1.79
C VAL A 20 3.49 9.80 -1.94
N VAL A 21 3.81 11.08 -2.14
CA VAL A 21 5.18 11.55 -2.34
C VAL A 21 6.05 11.33 -1.10
N SER A 22 5.53 11.64 0.09
CA SER A 22 6.24 11.39 1.36
C SER A 22 6.59 9.92 1.55
N CYS A 23 5.65 9.02 1.23
CA CYS A 23 5.86 7.59 1.30
C CYS A 23 6.95 7.14 0.32
N GLN A 24 6.89 7.58 -0.93
CA GLN A 24 7.90 7.28 -1.95
C GLN A 24 9.29 7.76 -1.54
N GLN A 25 9.41 8.98 -1.04
CA GLN A 25 10.70 9.53 -0.57
C GLN A 25 11.27 8.76 0.62
N ASN A 26 10.43 8.43 1.61
CA ASN A 26 10.88 7.72 2.81
C ASN A 26 11.38 6.31 2.50
N TYR A 27 10.82 5.65 1.51
CA TYR A 27 11.19 4.29 1.11
C TYR A 27 12.06 4.23 -0.15
N ASN A 28 12.56 5.37 -0.64
CA ASN A 28 13.38 5.47 -1.85
C ASN A 28 12.77 4.74 -3.06
N MET A 29 11.46 4.90 -3.25
CA MET A 29 10.75 4.28 -4.36
C MET A 29 10.89 5.11 -5.64
N PRO A 30 11.07 4.45 -6.80
CA PRO A 30 10.98 5.12 -8.09
C PRO A 30 9.60 5.79 -8.28
N PRO A 31 9.49 6.86 -9.08
CA PRO A 31 8.25 7.60 -9.25
C PRO A 31 7.06 6.75 -9.75
N GLU A 32 7.31 5.71 -10.49
CA GLU A 32 6.32 4.75 -11.01
C GLU A 32 5.79 3.78 -9.94
N ASN A 33 6.54 3.58 -8.84
CA ASN A 33 6.14 2.69 -7.76
C ASN A 33 5.47 3.46 -6.63
N LYS A 34 4.16 3.36 -6.56
CA LYS A 34 3.36 3.96 -5.49
C LYS A 34 2.98 2.88 -4.49
N LEU A 35 3.29 3.11 -3.21
CA LEU A 35 2.94 2.21 -2.11
C LEU A 35 1.55 2.52 -1.55
N ASN A 36 1.08 3.74 -1.77
CA ASN A 36 -0.28 4.23 -1.55
C ASN A 36 -0.66 5.15 -2.72
N TRP A 37 -1.93 5.41 -2.92
CA TRP A 37 -2.41 6.26 -4.01
C TRP A 37 -3.74 6.93 -3.65
N VAL A 38 -4.13 7.92 -4.42
CA VAL A 38 -5.43 8.57 -4.32
C VAL A 38 -6.20 8.32 -5.60
N THR A 39 -7.37 7.70 -5.49
CA THR A 39 -8.31 7.54 -6.59
C THR A 39 -9.22 8.76 -6.65
N VAL A 40 -9.51 9.25 -7.85
CA VAL A 40 -10.45 10.33 -8.10
C VAL A 40 -11.72 9.74 -8.68
N GLU A 41 -12.84 9.98 -8.02
CA GLU A 41 -14.18 9.58 -8.50
C GLU A 41 -14.98 10.83 -8.85
N GLU A 42 -15.45 10.89 -10.09
CA GLU A 42 -16.39 11.91 -10.54
C GLU A 42 -17.81 11.36 -10.51
N SER A 43 -18.75 12.12 -9.98
CA SER A 43 -20.17 11.76 -9.90
C SER A 43 -21.07 12.97 -10.15
N GLY A 44 -22.36 12.70 -10.43
CA GLY A 44 -23.35 13.73 -10.75
C GLY A 44 -23.42 14.06 -12.25
N GLU A 45 -24.27 15.04 -12.59
CA GLU A 45 -24.47 15.54 -13.94
C GLU A 45 -24.28 17.04 -13.98
N PHE A 46 -23.77 17.56 -15.08
CA PHE A 46 -23.62 19.01 -15.26
C PHE A 46 -24.97 19.74 -15.04
N PRO A 47 -25.01 20.84 -14.27
CA PRO A 47 -23.88 21.57 -13.67
C PRO A 47 -23.49 21.11 -12.24
N ASN A 48 -24.08 20.05 -11.71
CA ASN A 48 -23.91 19.60 -10.33
C ASN A 48 -22.90 18.41 -10.26
N LEU A 49 -21.70 18.61 -10.77
CA LEU A 49 -20.61 17.65 -10.70
C LEU A 49 -19.97 17.65 -9.31
N LYS A 50 -19.54 16.46 -8.86
CA LYS A 50 -18.83 16.24 -7.62
C LYS A 50 -17.59 15.39 -7.85
N LEU A 51 -16.48 15.81 -7.25
CA LEU A 51 -15.24 15.06 -7.23
C LEU A 51 -14.98 14.56 -5.80
N ASP A 52 -14.78 13.26 -5.65
CA ASP A 52 -14.36 12.62 -4.41
C ASP A 52 -12.93 12.08 -4.56
N PHE A 53 -12.09 12.34 -3.57
CA PHE A 53 -10.73 11.83 -3.48
C PHE A 53 -10.67 10.72 -2.45
N ILE A 54 -10.17 9.55 -2.86
CA ILE A 54 -10.17 8.35 -2.05
C ILE A 54 -8.75 7.86 -1.85
N PRO A 55 -8.12 8.13 -0.70
CA PRO A 55 -6.83 7.54 -0.36
C PRO A 55 -6.95 6.02 -0.25
N GLN A 56 -5.99 5.32 -0.81
CA GLN A 56 -5.93 3.85 -0.81
C GLN A 56 -4.51 3.37 -0.53
N LEU A 57 -4.43 2.19 0.06
CA LEU A 57 -3.17 1.47 0.31
C LEU A 57 -3.44 -0.04 0.44
N CYS A 58 -2.41 -0.82 0.74
CA CYS A 58 -2.59 -2.25 1.02
C CYS A 58 -3.51 -2.48 2.23
N ALA A 59 -4.51 -3.35 2.07
CA ALA A 59 -5.48 -3.66 3.12
C ALA A 59 -4.92 -4.56 4.24
N HIS A 60 -3.71 -5.11 4.10
CA HIS A 60 -3.13 -6.08 5.03
C HIS A 60 -4.14 -7.17 5.43
N CYS A 61 -4.70 -7.85 4.42
CA CYS A 61 -5.81 -8.78 4.52
C CYS A 61 -5.64 -9.83 5.62
N ASP A 62 -6.76 -10.26 6.21
CA ASP A 62 -6.74 -11.35 7.18
C ASP A 62 -6.37 -12.69 6.53
N ASN A 63 -6.85 -12.92 5.30
CA ASN A 63 -6.46 -14.05 4.45
C ASN A 63 -5.75 -13.50 3.21
N PRO A 64 -4.44 -13.29 3.24
CA PRO A 64 -3.72 -12.59 2.19
C PRO A 64 -3.38 -13.54 1.02
N GLU A 65 -4.21 -13.60 -0.03
CA GLU A 65 -3.94 -14.39 -1.24
C GLU A 65 -2.54 -14.18 -1.82
N CYS A 66 -2.01 -12.98 -1.66
CA CYS A 66 -0.66 -12.65 -2.12
C CYS A 66 0.46 -13.37 -1.34
N VAL A 67 0.18 -13.86 -0.15
CA VAL A 67 1.08 -14.74 0.61
C VAL A 67 0.90 -16.18 0.13
N ASP A 68 -0.36 -16.62 -0.02
CA ASP A 68 -0.67 -18.00 -0.39
C ASP A 68 -0.14 -18.39 -1.77
N VAL A 69 -0.13 -17.44 -2.72
CA VAL A 69 0.37 -17.70 -4.10
C VAL A 69 1.89 -17.54 -4.24
N CYS A 70 2.59 -17.13 -3.19
CA CYS A 70 4.02 -16.92 -3.28
C CYS A 70 4.75 -18.27 -3.32
N PRO A 71 5.55 -18.55 -4.37
CA PRO A 71 6.26 -19.83 -4.46
C PRO A 71 7.51 -19.89 -3.57
N VAL A 72 7.90 -18.76 -2.97
CA VAL A 72 9.09 -18.66 -2.13
C VAL A 72 8.67 -18.41 -0.70
N GLU A 73 9.03 -19.30 0.20
CA GLU A 73 8.80 -19.16 1.63
C GLU A 73 9.50 -17.90 2.15
N ASP A 74 8.86 -17.19 3.07
CA ASP A 74 9.35 -15.96 3.69
C ASP A 74 9.64 -14.77 2.74
N ALA A 75 9.34 -14.87 1.44
CA ALA A 75 9.41 -13.71 0.55
C ALA A 75 8.25 -12.73 0.77
N THR A 76 7.07 -13.23 1.14
CA THR A 76 5.96 -12.44 1.64
C THR A 76 5.23 -13.23 2.72
N PHE A 77 4.94 -12.60 3.83
CA PHE A 77 4.41 -13.28 5.02
C PHE A 77 3.49 -12.37 5.81
N LYS A 78 2.68 -12.97 6.68
CA LYS A 78 1.84 -12.26 7.64
C LYS A 78 2.43 -12.38 9.03
N THR A 79 2.55 -11.25 9.74
CA THR A 79 3.02 -11.22 11.13
C THR A 79 1.90 -11.54 12.12
N GLU A 80 2.25 -11.83 13.37
CA GLU A 80 1.27 -12.07 14.44
C GLU A 80 0.41 -10.83 14.73
N GLU A 81 0.97 -9.63 14.53
CA GLU A 81 0.25 -8.35 14.66
C GLU A 81 -0.71 -8.07 13.50
N GLY A 82 -0.66 -8.89 12.45
CA GLY A 82 -1.54 -8.80 11.29
C GLY A 82 -0.99 -8.00 10.12
N TYR A 83 0.28 -7.58 10.14
CA TYR A 83 0.91 -6.97 8.97
C TYR A 83 1.22 -8.03 7.92
N VAL A 84 0.96 -7.71 6.66
CA VAL A 84 1.49 -8.47 5.54
C VAL A 84 2.73 -7.75 5.05
N LEU A 85 3.88 -8.37 5.20
CA LEU A 85 5.18 -7.79 4.88
C LEU A 85 5.86 -8.51 3.71
N MET A 86 6.94 -7.93 3.24
CA MET A 86 7.79 -8.50 2.19
C MET A 86 9.24 -8.48 2.61
N ASN A 87 9.94 -9.58 2.32
CA ASN A 87 11.38 -9.65 2.31
C ASN A 87 11.87 -9.63 0.85
N GLY A 88 12.42 -8.49 0.44
CA GLY A 88 12.89 -8.29 -0.93
C GLY A 88 14.09 -9.18 -1.30
N GLU A 89 14.89 -9.61 -0.33
CA GLU A 89 16.05 -10.48 -0.55
C GLU A 89 15.62 -11.89 -1.02
N ASN A 90 14.47 -12.37 -0.55
CA ASN A 90 13.93 -13.67 -0.94
C ASN A 90 13.03 -13.60 -2.18
N CYS A 91 12.69 -12.41 -2.65
CA CYS A 91 11.78 -12.22 -3.78
C CYS A 91 12.45 -12.55 -5.12
N ILE A 92 11.89 -13.49 -5.88
CA ILE A 92 12.38 -13.89 -7.20
C ILE A 92 11.77 -13.11 -8.37
N GLY A 93 10.91 -12.12 -8.10
CA GLY A 93 10.29 -11.28 -9.13
C GLY A 93 9.24 -11.98 -10.02
N CYS A 94 8.66 -13.08 -9.57
CA CYS A 94 7.71 -13.89 -10.37
C CYS A 94 6.36 -13.23 -10.66
N ARG A 95 6.02 -12.11 -9.98
CA ARG A 95 4.78 -11.33 -10.13
C ARG A 95 3.48 -12.04 -9.72
N ALA A 96 3.52 -13.27 -9.22
CA ALA A 96 2.31 -13.99 -8.79
C ALA A 96 1.48 -13.19 -7.78
N CYS A 97 2.12 -12.60 -6.77
CA CYS A 97 1.48 -11.78 -5.75
C CYS A 97 0.89 -10.46 -6.30
N VAL A 98 1.47 -9.91 -7.38
CA VAL A 98 0.93 -8.71 -8.06
C VAL A 98 -0.39 -9.05 -8.75
N SER A 99 -0.43 -10.18 -9.46
CA SER A 99 -1.63 -10.65 -10.16
C SER A 99 -2.75 -11.09 -9.21
N ALA A 100 -2.39 -11.67 -8.06
CA ALA A 100 -3.35 -12.17 -7.08
C ALA A 100 -4.00 -11.06 -6.23
N CYS A 101 -3.39 -9.87 -6.15
CA CYS A 101 -3.94 -8.80 -5.33
C CYS A 101 -5.19 -8.17 -5.96
N PRO A 102 -6.40 -8.33 -5.38
CA PRO A 102 -7.62 -7.79 -5.97
C PRO A 102 -7.70 -6.25 -5.91
N TYR A 103 -6.86 -5.62 -5.08
CA TYR A 103 -6.83 -4.16 -4.89
C TYR A 103 -5.75 -3.47 -5.72
N GLY A 104 -4.91 -4.22 -6.43
CA GLY A 104 -3.77 -3.65 -7.16
C GLY A 104 -2.73 -2.97 -6.26
N ALA A 105 -2.63 -3.41 -4.99
CA ALA A 105 -1.76 -2.80 -3.98
C ALA A 105 -0.30 -3.27 -4.05
N ARG A 106 0.06 -4.07 -5.04
CA ARG A 106 1.41 -4.54 -5.29
C ARG A 106 1.88 -4.11 -6.66
N SER A 107 3.12 -3.71 -6.75
CA SER A 107 3.79 -3.39 -8.02
C SER A 107 5.20 -3.98 -8.05
N MET A 108 5.82 -3.97 -9.21
CA MET A 108 7.21 -4.40 -9.36
C MET A 108 8.11 -3.17 -9.41
N ASN A 109 9.14 -3.15 -8.59
CA ASN A 109 10.21 -2.18 -8.75
C ASN A 109 11.05 -2.60 -9.96
N ALA A 110 11.12 -1.75 -10.98
CA ALA A 110 11.79 -2.05 -12.24
C ALA A 110 13.33 -2.12 -12.09
N GLU A 111 13.88 -1.41 -11.11
CA GLU A 111 15.33 -1.38 -10.88
C GLU A 111 15.82 -2.65 -10.18
N THR A 112 15.06 -3.12 -9.18
CA THR A 112 15.44 -4.28 -8.36
C THR A 112 14.76 -5.58 -8.77
N ASN A 113 13.74 -5.52 -9.63
CA ASN A 113 12.88 -6.64 -10.02
C ASN A 113 12.21 -7.34 -8.81
N VAL A 114 11.97 -6.61 -7.76
CA VAL A 114 11.32 -7.08 -6.52
C VAL A 114 9.91 -6.51 -6.43
N ALA A 115 8.95 -7.29 -5.95
CA ALA A 115 7.61 -6.80 -5.66
C ALA A 115 7.65 -5.84 -4.46
N VAL A 116 6.90 -4.75 -4.55
CA VAL A 116 6.81 -3.73 -3.49
C VAL A 116 5.35 -3.45 -3.16
N LYS A 117 5.11 -3.07 -1.92
CA LYS A 117 3.79 -2.67 -1.41
C LYS A 117 3.92 -1.87 -0.12
N CYS A 118 2.82 -1.27 0.33
CA CYS A 118 2.76 -0.63 1.65
C CYS A 118 3.07 -1.62 2.77
N SER A 119 4.02 -1.27 3.64
CA SER A 119 4.38 -2.02 4.85
C SER A 119 3.58 -1.61 6.08
N PHE A 120 2.63 -0.67 5.93
CA PHE A 120 1.95 0.01 7.04
C PHE A 120 2.91 0.79 7.97
N CYS A 121 4.15 1.00 7.54
CA CYS A 121 5.24 1.54 8.37
C CYS A 121 5.41 0.75 9.68
N ALA A 122 5.29 -0.59 9.64
CA ALA A 122 5.31 -1.44 10.83
C ALA A 122 6.47 -1.13 11.77
N ASN A 123 7.67 -0.94 11.22
CA ASN A 123 8.86 -0.56 11.96
C ASN A 123 8.73 0.76 12.75
N LEU A 124 7.95 1.72 12.27
CA LEU A 124 7.68 2.97 12.99
C LEU A 124 6.56 2.78 14.02
N VAL A 125 5.48 2.12 13.62
CA VAL A 125 4.28 1.91 14.46
C VAL A 125 4.61 1.05 15.68
N GLU A 126 5.45 0.04 15.55
CA GLU A 126 5.91 -0.81 16.67
C GLU A 126 6.78 -0.06 17.69
N ASN A 127 7.38 1.07 17.29
CA ASN A 127 8.16 1.95 18.14
C ASN A 127 7.39 3.22 18.56
N ASP A 128 6.08 3.13 18.75
CA ASP A 128 5.19 4.23 19.13
C ASP A 128 5.16 5.42 18.15
N GLY A 129 5.61 5.20 16.93
CA GLY A 129 5.55 6.18 15.84
C GLY A 129 4.23 6.09 15.07
N HIS A 130 4.15 6.88 14.01
CA HIS A 130 3.00 6.91 13.11
C HIS A 130 3.43 6.62 11.66
N PRO A 131 2.52 6.07 10.83
CA PRO A 131 2.79 5.93 9.40
C PRO A 131 3.11 7.28 8.75
N ILE A 132 4.10 7.31 7.88
CA ILE A 132 4.55 8.55 7.20
C ILE A 132 3.38 9.27 6.51
N CYS A 133 2.53 8.55 5.80
CA CYS A 133 1.37 9.14 5.11
C CYS A 133 0.31 9.73 6.05
N ALA A 134 0.32 9.37 7.32
CA ALA A 134 -0.62 9.91 8.32
C ALA A 134 -0.10 11.18 9.01
N THR A 135 1.20 11.46 8.90
CA THR A 135 1.86 12.62 9.54
C THR A 135 2.23 13.74 8.56
N THR A 136 1.87 13.55 7.30
CA THR A 136 2.19 14.48 6.21
C THR A 136 1.12 15.55 5.99
#